data_8305a68b84354ef1c2b7fcc1656bddec
#
_entry.id   8305a68b84354ef1c2b7fcc1656bddec
#
_cell.length_a   1.000
_cell.length_b   1.000
_cell.length_c   1.000
_cell.angle_alpha   90.00
_cell.angle_beta   90.00
_cell.angle_gamma   90.00
#
_symmetry.space_group_name_H-M   'P 1'
#
loop_
_entity.id
_entity.type
_entity.pdbx_description
1 polymer ?
#
loop_
_entity_poly.entity_id
_entity_poly.type
_entity_poly.pdbx_seq_one_letter_code
_entity_poly.pdbx_strand_id
1 'polypeptide(L)'
;MSELFGPGRRFSCAALTLLCLSLAGCAPGRTSQGFVSSRLTQAYIPLFQGRALIYGRWGAAVALTANIAVTNDHNYNLIPRDSLIARSRDYDLLFFREDGQLAPELGVPWKGEPVIAYGQGGSRQALREATGTIASLNDIVAARCGDCLPQSTITFEADAGEGFSGGPVVDAATGAVVGITFGYRDEQDGKIRRMFAYDISLVLDEMRRLIHNDGE
;
A
#
# COMPACT_ATOMS: atom_id res chain seq x y z
N MET A 1 -42.63 27.00 -54.92
CA MET A 1 -42.54 25.53 -54.81
C MET A 1 -41.73 25.20 -53.61
N SER A 2 -42.36 24.57 -52.75
CA SER A 2 -42.25 24.49 -51.30
C SER A 2 -41.03 23.77 -50.75
N GLU A 3 -40.51 24.43 -49.73
CA GLU A 3 -39.44 23.99 -48.78
C GLU A 3 -39.84 22.75 -47.98
N LEU A 4 -38.81 21.95 -47.62
CA LEU A 4 -38.88 20.99 -46.52
C LEU A 4 -37.59 21.05 -45.73
N PHE A 5 -37.57 21.90 -44.69
CA PHE A 5 -36.61 21.84 -43.62
C PHE A 5 -37.07 20.81 -42.56
N GLY A 6 -36.32 19.76 -42.38
CA GLY A 6 -36.52 18.78 -41.30
C GLY A 6 -35.90 19.25 -39.97
N PRO A 7 -36.50 18.91 -38.81
CA PRO A 7 -36.03 19.39 -37.52
C PRO A 7 -34.77 18.68 -37.07
N GLY A 8 -33.74 19.48 -36.77
CA GLY A 8 -32.49 19.03 -36.21
C GLY A 8 -32.67 18.35 -34.84
N ARG A 9 -32.18 17.12 -34.74
CA ARG A 9 -32.05 16.39 -33.47
C ARG A 9 -31.02 17.07 -32.59
N ARG A 10 -31.48 17.80 -31.59
CA ARG A 10 -30.64 18.25 -30.48
C ARG A 10 -30.33 17.05 -29.61
N PHE A 11 -29.17 16.43 -29.81
CA PHE A 11 -28.64 15.47 -28.87
C PHE A 11 -28.26 16.22 -27.59
N SER A 12 -28.96 15.88 -26.51
CA SER A 12 -28.81 16.51 -25.22
C SER A 12 -27.44 16.18 -24.66
N CYS A 13 -26.56 17.16 -24.46
CA CYS A 13 -25.28 17.05 -23.76
C CYS A 13 -25.38 16.58 -22.29
N ALA A 14 -26.61 16.42 -21.77
CA ALA A 14 -26.87 15.98 -20.41
C ALA A 14 -26.56 14.51 -20.17
N ALA A 15 -26.56 13.65 -21.19
CA ALA A 15 -26.28 12.22 -21.04
C ALA A 15 -24.78 11.91 -20.89
N LEU A 16 -23.89 12.78 -21.38
CA LEU A 16 -22.43 12.57 -21.28
C LEU A 16 -21.86 12.93 -19.93
N THR A 17 -22.51 13.84 -19.20
CA THR A 17 -22.04 14.30 -17.88
C THR A 17 -22.34 13.27 -16.77
N LEU A 18 -23.39 12.46 -16.91
CA LEU A 18 -23.72 11.41 -15.93
C LEU A 18 -22.80 10.18 -16.04
N LEU A 19 -22.23 9.91 -17.21
CA LEU A 19 -21.36 8.76 -17.44
C LEU A 19 -19.95 8.97 -16.85
N CYS A 20 -19.52 10.23 -16.67
CA CYS A 20 -18.21 10.53 -16.08
C CYS A 20 -18.17 10.44 -14.55
N LEU A 21 -19.32 10.48 -13.88
CA LEU A 21 -19.40 10.38 -12.42
C LEU A 21 -19.38 8.94 -11.89
N SER A 22 -19.64 7.95 -12.73
CA SER A 22 -19.65 6.53 -12.33
C SER A 22 -18.31 5.82 -12.45
N LEU A 23 -17.26 6.50 -12.95
CA LEU A 23 -15.90 5.96 -13.08
C LEU A 23 -14.94 6.37 -11.94
N ALA A 24 -15.45 7.02 -10.90
CA ALA A 24 -14.73 7.12 -9.63
C ALA A 24 -14.76 5.72 -8.99
N GLY A 25 -13.94 4.80 -9.51
CA GLY A 25 -13.75 3.47 -8.93
C GLY A 25 -13.48 3.65 -7.44
N CYS A 26 -14.24 2.94 -6.62
CA CYS A 26 -14.07 2.91 -5.17
C CYS A 26 -12.71 2.32 -4.84
N ALA A 27 -11.66 3.14 -4.89
CA ALA A 27 -10.37 2.74 -4.36
C ALA A 27 -10.52 2.53 -2.84
N PRO A 28 -9.97 1.45 -2.28
CA PRO A 28 -10.08 1.18 -0.86
C PRO A 28 -9.44 2.29 -0.03
N GLY A 29 -9.89 2.45 1.18
CA GLY A 29 -9.48 3.52 2.08
C GLY A 29 -10.04 4.90 1.69
N ARG A 30 -9.74 5.89 2.47
CA ARG A 30 -10.06 7.30 2.16
C ARG A 30 -8.83 8.04 1.63
N THR A 31 -9.01 9.12 0.89
CA THR A 31 -7.90 10.00 0.52
C THR A 31 -7.35 10.64 1.78
N SER A 32 -6.05 10.47 2.01
CA SER A 32 -5.37 11.06 3.16
C SER A 32 -5.10 12.54 2.92
N GLN A 33 -5.15 13.33 3.99
CA GLN A 33 -4.72 14.73 4.00
C GLN A 33 -3.22 14.86 4.31
N GLY A 34 -2.54 13.78 4.64
CA GLY A 34 -1.13 13.71 5.00
C GLY A 34 -0.85 12.59 6.00
N PHE A 35 0.35 12.56 6.50
CA PHE A 35 0.77 11.59 7.50
C PHE A 35 0.66 12.16 8.91
N VAL A 36 0.43 11.29 9.89
CA VAL A 36 0.40 11.67 11.32
C VAL A 36 1.77 12.12 11.85
N SER A 37 2.86 11.77 11.17
CA SER A 37 4.24 12.11 11.54
C SER A 37 4.98 12.73 10.37
N SER A 38 5.73 13.80 10.62
CA SER A 38 6.60 14.42 9.61
C SER A 38 7.75 13.49 9.16
N ARG A 39 8.23 12.63 10.04
CA ARG A 39 9.23 11.60 9.69
C ARG A 39 8.66 10.58 8.73
N LEU A 40 7.41 10.17 8.94
CA LEU A 40 6.74 9.24 8.02
C LEU A 40 6.57 9.87 6.62
N THR A 41 6.32 11.18 6.55
CA THR A 41 6.28 11.91 5.26
C THR A 41 7.56 11.74 4.44
N GLN A 42 8.72 11.68 5.13
CA GLN A 42 10.03 11.55 4.49
C GLN A 42 10.47 10.08 4.32
N ALA A 43 9.83 9.15 5.02
CA ALA A 43 10.10 7.72 4.92
C ALA A 43 9.21 7.01 3.91
N TYR A 44 8.04 7.57 3.60
CA TYR A 44 7.06 6.95 2.72
C TYR A 44 7.45 7.14 1.25
N ILE A 45 7.43 6.05 0.48
CA ILE A 45 7.79 6.04 -0.93
C ILE A 45 6.59 5.52 -1.73
N PRO A 46 5.95 6.38 -2.54
CA PRO A 46 4.88 5.93 -3.44
C PRO A 46 5.47 5.13 -4.60
N LEU A 47 4.95 3.93 -4.85
CA LEU A 47 5.35 3.10 -5.98
C LEU A 47 4.29 3.16 -7.07
N PHE A 48 4.72 3.43 -8.28
CA PHE A 48 3.83 3.49 -9.43
C PHE A 48 4.49 3.05 -10.72
N GLN A 49 3.77 2.28 -11.51
CA GLN A 49 4.13 1.95 -12.87
C GLN A 49 2.91 2.05 -13.78
N GLY A 50 3.05 2.77 -14.89
CA GLY A 50 2.01 2.86 -15.92
C GLY A 50 1.76 4.28 -16.41
N ARG A 51 0.85 4.41 -17.38
CA ARG A 51 0.36 5.71 -17.86
C ARG A 51 -0.89 6.08 -17.09
N ALA A 52 -0.87 7.23 -16.46
CA ALA A 52 -1.80 7.72 -15.45
C ALA A 52 -3.32 7.67 -15.78
N LEU A 53 -3.72 7.32 -16.98
CA LEU A 53 -5.12 7.37 -17.44
C LEU A 53 -5.70 6.02 -17.88
N ILE A 54 -4.90 4.95 -18.06
CA ILE A 54 -5.41 3.74 -18.72
C ILE A 54 -5.10 2.47 -17.95
N TYR A 55 -3.88 2.30 -17.44
CA TYR A 55 -3.45 1.15 -16.64
C TYR A 55 -2.35 1.59 -15.69
N GLY A 56 -2.56 1.48 -14.38
CA GLY A 56 -1.55 1.71 -13.38
C GLY A 56 -1.49 0.54 -12.40
N ARG A 57 -0.28 0.17 -12.04
CA ARG A 57 -0.01 -0.61 -10.83
C ARG A 57 0.57 0.33 -9.82
N TRP A 58 0.13 0.24 -8.59
CA TRP A 58 0.59 1.04 -7.49
C TRP A 58 0.75 0.20 -6.25
N GLY A 59 1.63 0.64 -5.42
CA GLY A 59 1.93 0.09 -4.13
C GLY A 59 2.63 1.15 -3.30
N ALA A 60 3.17 0.76 -2.19
CA ALA A 60 3.91 1.63 -1.32
C ALA A 60 5.21 0.97 -0.86
N ALA A 61 6.14 1.77 -0.37
CA ALA A 61 7.33 1.33 0.31
C ALA A 61 7.65 2.24 1.48
N VAL A 62 8.53 1.80 2.35
CA VAL A 62 8.99 2.55 3.52
C VAL A 62 10.51 2.51 3.60
N ALA A 63 11.15 3.64 3.76
CA ALA A 63 12.57 3.70 4.07
C ALA A 63 12.81 3.15 5.48
N LEU A 64 13.72 2.20 5.62
CA LEU A 64 14.16 1.66 6.91
C LEU A 64 15.44 2.34 7.40
N THR A 65 16.23 2.86 6.47
CA THR A 65 17.46 3.62 6.73
C THR A 65 17.52 4.81 5.73
N ALA A 66 18.60 5.57 5.75
CA ALA A 66 18.82 6.68 4.80
C ALA A 66 18.94 6.24 3.34
N ASN A 67 19.17 4.95 3.07
CA ASN A 67 19.46 4.44 1.74
C ASN A 67 18.87 3.04 1.46
N ILE A 68 18.09 2.47 2.36
CA ILE A 68 17.44 1.17 2.19
C ILE A 68 15.95 1.32 2.48
N ALA A 69 15.14 0.93 1.52
CA ALA A 69 13.69 0.86 1.63
C ALA A 69 13.20 -0.57 1.49
N VAL A 70 12.00 -0.82 2.03
CA VAL A 70 11.29 -2.11 1.95
C VAL A 70 9.95 -1.94 1.26
N THR A 71 9.59 -2.93 0.48
CA THR A 71 8.24 -3.15 -0.04
C THR A 71 7.94 -4.66 -0.09
N ASN A 72 6.77 -5.04 -0.61
CA ASN A 72 6.50 -6.45 -0.87
C ASN A 72 7.20 -6.94 -2.14
N ASP A 73 7.56 -8.22 -2.16
CA ASP A 73 8.20 -8.84 -3.32
C ASP A 73 7.29 -8.84 -4.57
N HIS A 74 5.99 -8.98 -4.39
CA HIS A 74 5.05 -8.88 -5.52
C HIS A 74 4.99 -7.47 -6.15
N ASN A 75 5.57 -6.44 -5.52
CA ASN A 75 5.78 -5.11 -6.06
C ASN A 75 7.08 -4.97 -6.89
N TYR A 76 7.84 -6.07 -7.09
CA TYR A 76 9.14 -6.07 -7.80
C TYR A 76 9.13 -5.28 -9.12
N ASN A 77 8.06 -5.39 -9.90
CA ASN A 77 7.96 -4.67 -11.17
C ASN A 77 7.77 -3.16 -11.03
N LEU A 78 7.54 -2.65 -9.83
CA LEU A 78 7.43 -1.21 -9.54
C LEU A 78 8.77 -0.59 -9.14
N ILE A 79 9.81 -1.42 -8.93
CA ILE A 79 11.12 -0.99 -8.47
C ILE A 79 12.10 -0.98 -9.65
N PRO A 80 12.96 0.05 -9.80
CA PRO A 80 14.06 0.03 -10.76
C PRO A 80 14.98 -1.16 -10.50
N ARG A 81 15.33 -1.90 -11.53
CA ARG A 81 16.11 -3.16 -11.39
C ARG A 81 17.48 -2.95 -10.78
N ASP A 82 18.09 -1.82 -11.07
CA ASP A 82 19.41 -1.41 -10.59
C ASP A 82 19.42 -0.97 -9.13
N SER A 83 18.26 -0.68 -8.56
CA SER A 83 18.10 -0.35 -7.14
C SER A 83 17.87 -1.58 -6.26
N LEU A 84 17.56 -2.75 -6.82
CA LEU A 84 17.33 -3.97 -6.04
C LEU A 84 18.56 -4.34 -5.21
N ILE A 85 18.36 -4.56 -3.91
CA ILE A 85 19.38 -5.05 -2.99
C ILE A 85 19.17 -6.54 -2.74
N ALA A 86 17.99 -6.92 -2.21
CA ALA A 86 17.71 -8.31 -1.85
C ALA A 86 16.20 -8.61 -1.92
N ARG A 87 15.89 -9.89 -2.12
CA ARG A 87 14.53 -10.45 -2.04
C ARG A 87 14.50 -11.55 -1.00
N SER A 88 13.53 -11.52 -0.13
CA SER A 88 13.33 -12.62 0.82
C SER A 88 12.81 -13.88 0.10
N ARG A 89 13.25 -15.04 0.56
CA ARG A 89 12.69 -16.33 0.14
C ARG A 89 11.56 -16.79 1.07
N ASP A 90 11.60 -16.31 2.31
CA ASP A 90 10.69 -16.77 3.37
C ASP A 90 9.47 -15.85 3.51
N TYR A 91 9.61 -14.58 3.10
CA TYR A 91 8.59 -13.54 3.24
C TYR A 91 8.33 -12.84 1.91
N ASP A 92 7.15 -12.29 1.74
CA ASP A 92 6.84 -11.38 0.63
C ASP A 92 7.45 -9.99 0.89
N LEU A 93 8.79 -9.95 0.98
CA LEU A 93 9.59 -8.75 1.25
C LEU A 93 10.70 -8.58 0.21
N LEU A 94 10.89 -7.33 -0.21
CA LEU A 94 11.92 -6.88 -1.12
C LEU A 94 12.59 -5.62 -0.55
N PHE A 95 13.93 -5.60 -0.57
CA PHE A 95 14.73 -4.47 -0.12
C PHE A 95 15.43 -3.83 -1.32
N PHE A 96 15.39 -2.50 -1.40
CA PHE A 96 15.96 -1.77 -2.52
C PHE A 96 16.62 -0.46 -2.05
N ARG A 97 17.51 0.07 -2.90
CA ARG A 97 18.19 1.34 -2.62
C ARG A 97 17.26 2.49 -2.95
N GLU A 98 17.13 3.40 -1.99
CA GLU A 98 16.42 4.66 -2.11
C GLU A 98 17.13 5.69 -1.26
N ASP A 99 17.87 6.59 -1.90
CA ASP A 99 18.73 7.56 -1.22
C ASP A 99 17.97 8.81 -0.78
N GLY A 100 18.47 9.46 0.29
CA GLY A 100 17.95 10.75 0.74
C GLY A 100 16.69 10.68 1.58
N GLN A 101 16.29 9.49 2.01
CA GLN A 101 15.15 9.30 2.90
C GLN A 101 15.54 9.44 4.37
N LEU A 102 14.57 9.71 5.22
CA LEU A 102 14.72 9.59 6.67
C LEU A 102 14.02 8.32 7.17
N ALA A 103 14.72 7.57 8.01
CA ALA A 103 14.09 6.45 8.69
C ALA A 103 12.91 6.93 9.56
N PRO A 104 11.77 6.24 9.56
CA PRO A 104 10.65 6.58 10.43
C PRO A 104 10.98 6.25 11.89
N GLU A 105 10.16 6.73 12.80
CA GLU A 105 10.11 6.15 14.14
C GLU A 105 9.51 4.75 14.07
N LEU A 106 10.07 3.83 14.86
CA LEU A 106 9.62 2.44 14.92
C LEU A 106 8.92 2.20 16.25
N GLY A 107 7.80 1.48 16.21
CA GLY A 107 7.01 1.10 17.37
C GLY A 107 6.99 -0.40 17.59
N VAL A 108 6.47 -0.81 18.74
CA VAL A 108 6.21 -2.21 19.06
C VAL A 108 4.68 -2.39 19.06
N PRO A 109 4.13 -3.22 18.16
CA PRO A 109 2.68 -3.40 18.07
C PRO A 109 2.13 -4.10 19.32
N TRP A 110 0.89 -3.75 19.71
CA TRP A 110 0.17 -4.44 20.78
C TRP A 110 -1.29 -4.68 20.39
N LYS A 111 -1.89 -5.72 20.93
CA LYS A 111 -3.28 -6.08 20.66
C LYS A 111 -4.24 -5.01 21.21
N GLY A 112 -5.12 -4.51 20.35
CA GLY A 112 -6.04 -3.43 20.67
C GLY A 112 -5.52 -2.04 20.31
N GLU A 113 -4.32 -1.94 19.76
CA GLU A 113 -3.71 -0.68 19.31
C GLU A 113 -4.49 -0.07 18.14
N PRO A 114 -4.89 1.22 18.25
CA PRO A 114 -5.40 1.97 17.12
C PRO A 114 -4.29 2.22 16.10
N VAL A 115 -4.52 1.85 14.84
CA VAL A 115 -3.53 1.97 13.77
C VAL A 115 -4.08 2.67 12.54
N ILE A 116 -3.17 3.24 11.74
CA ILE A 116 -3.45 3.76 10.41
C ILE A 116 -2.55 3.02 9.42
N ALA A 117 -3.15 2.39 8.43
CA ALA A 117 -2.41 1.90 7.26
C ALA A 117 -2.40 2.97 6.19
N TYR A 118 -1.25 3.13 5.52
CA TYR A 118 -1.09 4.02 4.38
C TYR A 118 -0.78 3.25 3.10
N GLY A 119 -1.33 3.73 1.98
CA GLY A 119 -1.16 3.14 0.67
C GLY A 119 -1.30 4.16 -0.44
N GLN A 120 -1.24 3.69 -1.67
CA GLN A 120 -1.44 4.50 -2.88
C GLN A 120 -2.66 3.99 -3.64
N GLY A 121 -3.35 4.87 -4.35
CA GLY A 121 -4.44 4.41 -5.17
C GLY A 121 -5.16 5.51 -5.93
N GLY A 122 -6.05 5.05 -6.83
CA GLY A 122 -6.91 5.92 -7.61
C GLY A 122 -6.23 6.60 -8.80
N SER A 123 -7.01 7.31 -9.58
CA SER A 123 -6.63 7.91 -10.86
C SER A 123 -5.55 9.01 -10.77
N ARG A 124 -5.22 9.48 -9.57
CA ARG A 124 -4.24 10.55 -9.32
C ARG A 124 -3.08 10.11 -8.46
N GLN A 125 -2.90 8.81 -8.25
CA GLN A 125 -1.86 8.30 -7.34
C GLN A 125 -1.96 8.94 -5.94
N ALA A 126 -3.19 9.11 -5.46
CA ALA A 126 -3.42 9.78 -4.20
C ALA A 126 -2.94 8.91 -3.04
N LEU A 127 -2.35 9.55 -2.05
CA LEU A 127 -2.11 8.92 -0.76
C LEU A 127 -3.46 8.49 -0.18
N ARG A 128 -3.54 7.24 0.23
CA ARG A 128 -4.72 6.63 0.85
C ARG A 128 -4.39 6.26 2.29
N GLU A 129 -5.40 6.32 3.14
CA GLU A 129 -5.29 5.87 4.52
C GLU A 129 -6.51 5.05 4.92
N ALA A 130 -6.30 4.12 5.83
CA ALA A 130 -7.36 3.33 6.43
C ALA A 130 -7.06 3.13 7.92
N THR A 131 -8.03 3.48 8.75
CA THR A 131 -7.92 3.33 10.20
C THR A 131 -8.42 1.96 10.63
N GLY A 132 -7.78 1.39 11.63
CA GLY A 132 -8.15 0.09 12.19
C GLY A 132 -7.67 -0.08 13.62
N THR A 133 -7.87 -1.30 14.12
CA THR A 133 -7.39 -1.71 15.45
C THR A 133 -6.74 -3.08 15.32
N ILE A 134 -5.57 -3.27 15.92
CA ILE A 134 -4.88 -4.56 15.91
C ILE A 134 -5.71 -5.61 16.65
N ALA A 135 -6.17 -6.61 15.91
CA ALA A 135 -6.98 -7.71 16.43
C ALA A 135 -6.10 -8.85 16.99
N SER A 136 -4.97 -9.13 16.31
CA SER A 136 -4.03 -10.19 16.69
C SER A 136 -2.61 -9.85 16.23
N LEU A 137 -1.62 -10.39 16.94
CA LEU A 137 -0.19 -10.29 16.59
C LEU A 137 0.39 -11.63 16.12
N ASN A 138 -0.36 -12.72 16.21
CA ASN A 138 0.15 -14.07 16.04
C ASN A 138 -0.74 -14.93 15.13
N ASP A 139 -1.51 -14.32 14.25
CA ASP A 139 -2.25 -15.08 13.25
C ASP A 139 -1.28 -15.67 12.23
N ILE A 140 -1.40 -16.97 11.97
CA ILE A 140 -0.53 -17.63 11.00
C ILE A 140 -1.15 -17.49 9.61
N VAL A 141 -0.50 -16.71 8.77
CA VAL A 141 -0.95 -16.41 7.41
C VAL A 141 0.18 -16.66 6.42
N ALA A 142 -0.12 -17.33 5.31
CA ALA A 142 0.79 -17.45 4.18
C ALA A 142 0.59 -16.26 3.24
N ALA A 143 1.67 -15.56 2.91
CA ALA A 143 1.66 -14.58 1.84
C ALA A 143 1.48 -15.25 0.47
N ARG A 144 1.00 -14.51 -0.54
CA ARG A 144 0.81 -15.05 -1.91
C ARG A 144 2.11 -14.99 -2.74
N CYS A 145 3.19 -15.50 -2.19
CA CYS A 145 4.50 -15.50 -2.86
C CYS A 145 5.01 -16.92 -3.17
N GLY A 146 4.14 -17.82 -3.57
CA GLY A 146 4.50 -19.16 -4.03
C GLY A 146 5.15 -20.05 -2.96
N ASP A 147 6.37 -19.76 -2.57
CA ASP A 147 7.17 -20.56 -1.64
C ASP A 147 7.24 -19.97 -0.22
N CYS A 148 6.57 -18.84 0.05
CA CYS A 148 6.57 -18.25 1.38
C CYS A 148 5.92 -19.17 2.41
N LEU A 149 6.58 -19.33 3.54
CA LEU A 149 6.07 -20.08 4.67
C LEU A 149 4.96 -19.29 5.40
N PRO A 150 3.98 -19.98 6.00
CA PRO A 150 3.04 -19.34 6.91
C PRO A 150 3.78 -18.68 8.07
N GLN A 151 3.49 -17.40 8.32
CA GLN A 151 4.19 -16.59 9.32
C GLN A 151 3.22 -15.98 10.32
N SER A 152 3.73 -15.73 11.52
CA SER A 152 3.05 -14.90 12.52
C SER A 152 2.93 -13.47 12.00
N THR A 153 1.71 -12.95 11.98
CA THR A 153 1.38 -11.66 11.39
C THR A 153 0.55 -10.79 12.32
N ILE A 154 0.70 -9.48 12.16
CA ILE A 154 -0.25 -8.52 12.68
C ILE A 154 -1.51 -8.58 11.83
N THR A 155 -2.67 -8.74 12.48
CA THR A 155 -3.96 -8.60 11.80
C THR A 155 -4.74 -7.43 12.37
N PHE A 156 -5.39 -6.67 11.48
CA PHE A 156 -6.27 -5.56 11.85
C PHE A 156 -7.41 -5.45 10.84
N GLU A 157 -8.53 -4.86 11.25
CA GLU A 157 -9.68 -4.65 10.39
C GLU A 157 -9.70 -3.22 9.90
N ALA A 158 -9.75 -3.03 8.56
CA ALA A 158 -9.76 -1.71 7.96
C ALA A 158 -10.41 -1.74 6.56
N ASP A 159 -10.92 -0.59 6.10
CA ASP A 159 -11.29 -0.36 4.70
C ASP A 159 -10.01 -0.08 3.89
N ALA A 160 -9.18 -1.10 3.72
CA ALA A 160 -7.94 -1.05 2.95
C ALA A 160 -7.91 -2.19 1.93
N GLY A 161 -6.94 -2.22 1.01
CA GLY A 161 -6.88 -3.25 -0.02
C GLY A 161 -5.78 -2.99 -1.03
N GLU A 162 -6.11 -3.11 -2.33
CA GLU A 162 -5.13 -2.85 -3.40
C GLU A 162 -4.47 -1.48 -3.26
N GLY A 163 -3.14 -1.45 -3.44
CA GLY A 163 -2.32 -0.26 -3.28
C GLY A 163 -1.77 -0.02 -1.87
N PHE A 164 -2.24 -0.76 -0.86
CA PHE A 164 -1.66 -0.72 0.49
C PHE A 164 -0.45 -1.65 0.67
N SER A 165 -0.23 -2.57 -0.26
CA SER A 165 0.90 -3.50 -0.24
C SER A 165 2.24 -2.78 -0.18
N GLY A 166 3.09 -3.15 0.78
CA GLY A 166 4.38 -2.53 1.09
C GLY A 166 4.27 -1.24 1.91
N GLY A 167 3.06 -0.75 2.13
CA GLY A 167 2.82 0.46 2.92
C GLY A 167 2.91 0.23 4.42
N PRO A 168 3.18 1.31 5.19
CA PRO A 168 3.32 1.23 6.63
C PRO A 168 1.98 1.07 7.32
N VAL A 169 1.98 0.30 8.39
CA VAL A 169 1.00 0.34 9.47
C VAL A 169 1.64 1.11 10.60
N VAL A 170 0.99 2.17 11.07
CA VAL A 170 1.54 3.03 12.11
C VAL A 170 0.61 3.10 13.32
N ASP A 171 1.17 3.29 14.49
CA ASP A 171 0.46 3.71 15.68
C ASP A 171 -0.26 5.04 15.40
N ALA A 172 -1.56 5.10 15.64
CA ALA A 172 -2.38 6.24 15.29
C ALA A 172 -2.09 7.49 16.13
N ALA A 173 -1.48 7.34 17.32
CA ALA A 173 -1.17 8.43 18.23
C ALA A 173 0.21 9.03 17.95
N THR A 174 1.21 8.20 17.66
CA THR A 174 2.63 8.61 17.53
C THR A 174 3.10 8.69 16.09
N GLY A 175 2.50 7.91 15.19
CA GLY A 175 2.95 7.74 13.80
C GLY A 175 4.18 6.82 13.68
N ALA A 176 4.55 6.12 14.75
CA ALA A 176 5.61 5.13 14.70
C ALA A 176 5.20 3.93 13.85
N VAL A 177 6.07 3.46 12.97
CA VAL A 177 5.79 2.29 12.11
C VAL A 177 5.87 1.03 12.97
N VAL A 178 4.76 0.27 12.99
CA VAL A 178 4.64 -0.99 13.72
C VAL A 178 4.61 -2.20 12.79
N GLY A 179 4.36 -2.00 11.49
CA GLY A 179 4.35 -3.10 10.52
C GLY A 179 4.32 -2.64 9.07
N ILE A 180 4.47 -3.61 8.16
CA ILE A 180 4.41 -3.45 6.70
C ILE A 180 3.28 -4.32 6.15
N THR A 181 2.29 -3.70 5.52
CA THR A 181 1.13 -4.41 4.94
C THR A 181 1.57 -5.30 3.78
N PHE A 182 1.11 -6.56 3.74
CA PHE A 182 1.40 -7.45 2.62
C PHE A 182 0.17 -8.05 1.95
N GLY A 183 -1.00 -7.99 2.58
CA GLY A 183 -2.20 -8.57 2.00
C GLY A 183 -3.47 -8.31 2.80
N TYR A 184 -4.55 -8.85 2.29
CA TYR A 184 -5.87 -8.78 2.92
C TYR A 184 -6.75 -9.97 2.55
N ARG A 185 -7.82 -10.14 3.31
CA ARG A 185 -8.94 -11.03 3.01
C ARG A 185 -10.24 -10.24 3.14
N ASP A 186 -11.11 -10.40 2.15
CA ASP A 186 -12.45 -9.82 2.21
C ASP A 186 -13.27 -10.50 3.32
N GLU A 187 -13.92 -9.73 4.15
CA GLU A 187 -14.93 -10.20 5.09
C GLU A 187 -16.31 -10.23 4.40
N GLN A 188 -17.27 -10.90 5.03
CA GLN A 188 -18.56 -11.22 4.39
C GLN A 188 -19.38 -9.99 3.94
N ASP A 189 -19.16 -8.83 4.54
CA ASP A 189 -19.87 -7.59 4.19
C ASP A 189 -19.21 -6.78 3.06
N GLY A 190 -17.99 -7.17 2.64
CA GLY A 190 -17.25 -6.58 1.53
C GLY A 190 -16.76 -5.14 1.74
N LYS A 191 -16.99 -4.54 2.91
CA LYS A 191 -16.59 -3.16 3.23
C LYS A 191 -15.35 -3.10 4.11
N ILE A 192 -15.32 -3.94 5.14
CA ILE A 192 -14.19 -4.05 6.05
C ILE A 192 -13.42 -5.29 5.67
N ARG A 193 -12.11 -5.18 5.62
CA ARG A 193 -11.20 -6.26 5.28
C ARG A 193 -10.32 -6.59 6.45
N ARG A 194 -10.00 -7.86 6.58
CA ARG A 194 -8.93 -8.29 7.47
C ARG A 194 -7.61 -8.09 6.75
N MET A 195 -6.85 -7.12 7.24
CA MET A 195 -5.55 -6.77 6.74
C MET A 195 -4.46 -7.56 7.44
N PHE A 196 -3.38 -7.85 6.72
CA PHE A 196 -2.22 -8.59 7.21
C PHE A 196 -0.96 -7.73 7.04
N ALA A 197 -0.15 -7.66 8.10
CA ALA A 197 1.12 -6.97 8.07
C ALA A 197 2.21 -7.79 8.75
N TYR A 198 3.44 -7.68 8.25
CA TYR A 198 4.63 -8.14 8.97
C TYR A 198 4.93 -7.17 10.10
N ASP A 199 5.27 -7.69 11.26
CA ASP A 199 5.83 -6.88 12.36
C ASP A 199 7.12 -6.19 11.89
N ILE A 200 7.29 -4.93 12.27
CA ILE A 200 8.47 -4.16 11.86
C ILE A 200 9.78 -4.77 12.38
N SER A 201 9.78 -5.43 13.53
CA SER A 201 10.95 -6.12 14.05
C SER A 201 11.37 -7.29 13.15
N LEU A 202 10.40 -8.09 12.67
CA LEU A 202 10.65 -9.15 11.71
C LEU A 202 11.23 -8.59 10.40
N VAL A 203 10.70 -7.47 9.89
CA VAL A 203 11.21 -6.83 8.67
C VAL A 203 12.66 -6.39 8.82
N LEU A 204 13.02 -5.81 9.98
CA LEU A 204 14.39 -5.40 10.27
C LEU A 204 15.34 -6.58 10.42
N ASP A 205 14.90 -7.65 11.06
CA ASP A 205 15.71 -8.86 11.22
C ASP A 205 15.98 -9.52 9.86
N GLU A 206 14.97 -9.58 9.00
CA GLU A 206 15.11 -10.09 7.64
C GLU A 206 16.05 -9.22 6.80
N MET A 207 15.94 -7.90 6.89
CA MET A 207 16.86 -6.97 6.24
C MET A 207 18.30 -7.24 6.67
N ARG A 208 18.56 -7.35 7.98
CA ARG A 208 19.90 -7.63 8.51
C ARG A 208 20.42 -8.97 8.01
N ARG A 209 19.59 -10.02 8.04
CA ARG A 209 19.96 -11.37 7.58
C ARG A 209 20.39 -11.36 6.11
N LEU A 210 19.67 -10.69 5.25
CA LEU A 210 19.93 -10.70 3.81
C LEU A 210 21.13 -9.83 3.44
N ILE A 211 21.27 -8.65 4.05
CA ILE A 211 22.33 -7.70 3.69
C ILE A 211 23.69 -8.10 4.27
N HIS A 212 23.74 -8.79 5.42
CA HIS A 212 25.00 -9.26 6.01
C HIS A 212 25.51 -10.56 5.38
N ASN A 213 24.62 -11.40 4.81
CA ASN A 213 25.04 -12.65 4.17
C ASN A 213 25.59 -12.47 2.75
N ASP A 214 25.40 -11.33 2.11
CA ASP A 214 25.99 -11.01 0.80
C ASP A 214 27.46 -10.52 0.89
N GLY A 215 28.06 -10.55 2.07
CA GLY A 215 29.44 -10.11 2.37
C GLY A 215 30.46 -11.24 2.64
N GLU A 216 30.08 -12.54 2.52
CA GLU A 216 30.98 -13.68 2.67
C GLU A 216 31.25 -14.41 1.34
#